data_584c643c6b0aa7814f0b6ff9b3e51455
#
_entry.id   584c643c6b0aa7814f0b6ff9b3e51455
#
_cell.length_a   1.000
_cell.length_b   1.000
_cell.length_c   1.000
_cell.angle_alpha   90.00
_cell.angle_beta   90.00
_cell.angle_gamma   90.00
#
_symmetry.space_group_name_H-M   'P 1'
#
loop_
_entity.id
_entity.type
_entity.pdbx_description
1 polymer ?
#
loop_
_entity_poly.entity_id
_entity_poly.type
_entity_poly.pdbx_seq_one_letter_code
_entity_poly.pdbx_strand_id
1 'polypeptide(L)'
;LAVVESNFNPDARSSANAVGLWQFMSYTGKSFGLARSWWHDERYDPEKSTVAAAKYLKHLHKRFKGNWELAMAAYNSGSGTVRRAIRKAKRAGKPTDYWSLKLPRETRGYVPAFYAVATIFKDLEKYGFEPLPQLMDLPPKRAVVVAGGVPLKQISEVLKIDSQTIRLYNPSIRL
;
A
#
# COMPACT_ATOMS: atom_id res chain seq x y z
N LEU A 1 -6.13 -5.41 1.85
CA LEU A 1 -5.87 -3.98 2.18
C LEU A 1 -5.65 -3.13 0.94
N ALA A 2 -4.85 -3.56 -0.07
CA ALA A 2 -4.58 -2.77 -1.27
C ALA A 2 -5.85 -2.33 -2.03
N VAL A 3 -6.91 -3.15 -2.05
CA VAL A 3 -8.23 -2.75 -2.58
C VAL A 3 -8.80 -1.55 -1.84
N VAL A 4 -8.77 -1.57 -0.50
CA VAL A 4 -9.31 -0.49 0.33
C VAL A 4 -8.48 0.80 0.21
N GLU A 5 -7.18 0.67 -0.04
CA GLU A 5 -6.25 1.80 -0.18
C GLU A 5 -6.34 2.47 -1.56
N SER A 6 -6.39 1.69 -2.63
CA SER A 6 -6.22 2.22 -3.99
C SER A 6 -7.03 1.53 -5.08
N ASN A 7 -7.90 0.58 -4.77
CA ASN A 7 -8.53 -0.32 -5.75
C ASN A 7 -7.49 -1.01 -6.66
N PHE A 8 -6.36 -1.43 -6.09
CA PHE A 8 -5.21 -1.98 -6.81
C PHE A 8 -4.56 -1.02 -7.84
N ASN A 9 -4.81 0.28 -7.75
CA ASN A 9 -4.17 1.25 -8.63
C ASN A 9 -2.75 1.58 -8.14
N PRO A 10 -1.69 1.16 -8.84
CA PRO A 10 -0.30 1.45 -8.45
C PRO A 10 0.08 2.93 -8.61
N ASP A 11 -0.66 3.69 -9.42
CA ASP A 11 -0.43 5.11 -9.65
C ASP A 11 -1.30 6.03 -8.78
N ALA A 12 -2.11 5.45 -7.88
CA ALA A 12 -2.98 6.22 -7.01
C ALA A 12 -2.21 7.24 -6.17
N ARG A 13 -2.78 8.44 -6.05
CA ARG A 13 -2.26 9.52 -5.19
C ARG A 13 -3.40 10.19 -4.45
N SER A 14 -3.32 10.24 -3.14
CA SER A 14 -4.29 10.93 -2.30
C SER A 14 -3.99 12.43 -2.20
N SER A 15 -4.98 13.20 -1.73
CA SER A 15 -4.81 14.62 -1.40
C SER A 15 -3.75 14.86 -0.32
N ALA A 16 -3.52 13.89 0.56
CA ALA A 16 -2.48 13.91 1.58
C ALA A 16 -1.09 13.46 1.08
N ASN A 17 -0.92 13.22 -0.24
CA ASN A 17 0.32 12.70 -0.83
C ASN A 17 0.72 11.29 -0.37
N ALA A 18 -0.23 10.48 0.07
CA ALA A 18 -0.04 9.04 0.09
C ALA A 18 -0.09 8.52 -1.33
N VAL A 19 0.79 7.58 -1.70
CA VAL A 19 0.89 7.12 -3.09
C VAL A 19 1.06 5.62 -3.23
N GLY A 20 0.70 5.13 -4.42
CA GLY A 20 0.90 3.77 -4.88
C GLY A 20 -0.17 2.80 -4.37
N LEU A 21 0.04 1.55 -4.69
CA LEU A 21 -0.84 0.43 -4.36
C LEU A 21 -1.24 0.39 -2.88
N TRP A 22 -0.31 0.72 -1.99
CA TRP A 22 -0.41 0.62 -0.54
C TRP A 22 -0.56 1.97 0.16
N GLN A 23 -0.75 3.06 -0.58
CA GLN A 23 -0.95 4.42 -0.09
C GLN A 23 0.05 4.83 1.01
N PHE A 24 1.35 4.56 0.75
CA PHE A 24 2.38 4.98 1.68
C PHE A 24 2.57 6.50 1.73
N MET A 25 2.53 7.06 2.93
CA MET A 25 3.10 8.37 3.19
C MET A 25 4.62 8.32 3.04
N SER A 26 5.23 9.40 2.55
CA SER A 26 6.68 9.46 2.28
C SER A 26 7.55 9.05 3.48
N TYR A 27 7.23 9.57 4.66
CA TYR A 27 7.96 9.24 5.88
C TYR A 27 7.83 7.76 6.24
N THR A 28 6.61 7.22 6.19
CA THR A 28 6.36 5.80 6.50
C THR A 28 7.07 4.90 5.50
N GLY A 29 6.96 5.20 4.20
CA GLY A 29 7.65 4.43 3.15
C GLY A 29 9.16 4.37 3.39
N LYS A 30 9.79 5.52 3.66
CA LYS A 30 11.22 5.59 4.00
C LYS A 30 11.58 4.73 5.21
N SER A 31 10.76 4.75 6.27
CA SER A 31 10.99 3.96 7.48
C SER A 31 10.92 2.45 7.23
N PHE A 32 10.26 2.02 6.16
CA PHE A 32 10.13 0.62 5.78
C PHE A 32 10.91 0.24 4.51
N GLY A 33 11.88 1.09 4.13
CA GLY A 33 12.88 0.77 3.11
C GLY A 33 12.54 1.19 1.70
N LEU A 34 11.53 2.08 1.50
CA LEU A 34 11.22 2.64 0.19
C LEU A 34 12.02 3.91 -0.08
N ALA A 35 12.90 3.85 -1.07
CA ALA A 35 13.70 4.99 -1.51
C ALA A 35 12.83 6.02 -2.27
N ARG A 36 13.19 7.29 -2.11
CA ARG A 36 12.58 8.39 -2.83
C ARG A 36 13.60 9.49 -3.13
N SER A 37 13.59 9.95 -4.37
CA SER A 37 14.29 11.13 -4.82
C SER A 37 13.36 12.04 -5.63
N TRP A 38 13.89 13.05 -6.33
CA TRP A 38 13.08 13.91 -7.20
C TRP A 38 12.55 13.18 -8.45
N TRP A 39 13.25 12.17 -8.95
CA TRP A 39 12.92 11.41 -10.17
C TRP A 39 12.52 9.95 -9.93
N HIS A 40 12.65 9.46 -8.69
CA HIS A 40 12.44 8.07 -8.32
C HIS A 40 11.65 7.96 -7.02
N ASP A 41 10.61 7.11 -7.00
CA ASP A 41 9.77 6.91 -5.82
C ASP A 41 9.27 5.46 -5.76
N GLU A 42 9.89 4.64 -4.92
CA GLU A 42 9.59 3.21 -4.79
C GLU A 42 8.23 2.92 -4.17
N ARG A 43 7.52 3.92 -3.69
CA ARG A 43 6.14 3.73 -3.21
C ARG A 43 5.18 3.39 -4.35
N TYR A 44 5.53 3.74 -5.59
CA TYR A 44 4.79 3.38 -6.80
C TYR A 44 5.15 1.99 -7.34
N ASP A 45 6.22 1.38 -6.85
CA ASP A 45 6.63 0.03 -7.23
C ASP A 45 5.77 -1.01 -6.48
N PRO A 46 4.92 -1.79 -7.17
CA PRO A 46 4.04 -2.75 -6.50
C PRO A 46 4.78 -3.83 -5.72
N GLU A 47 5.90 -4.32 -6.24
CA GLU A 47 6.69 -5.39 -5.59
C GLU A 47 7.34 -4.86 -4.31
N LYS A 48 8.08 -3.75 -4.41
CA LYS A 48 8.79 -3.14 -3.28
C LYS A 48 7.82 -2.63 -2.22
N SER A 49 6.75 -1.94 -2.64
CA SER A 49 5.76 -1.42 -1.70
C SER A 49 4.96 -2.52 -1.00
N THR A 50 4.73 -3.68 -1.64
CA THR A 50 4.11 -4.83 -0.99
C THR A 50 4.98 -5.40 0.11
N VAL A 51 6.28 -5.57 -0.14
CA VAL A 51 7.24 -6.01 0.90
C VAL A 51 7.28 -5.01 2.07
N ALA A 52 7.29 -3.71 1.78
CA ALA A 52 7.25 -2.67 2.80
C ALA A 52 5.95 -2.69 3.60
N ALA A 53 4.79 -2.87 2.94
CA ALA A 53 3.48 -2.98 3.58
C ALA A 53 3.39 -4.19 4.52
N ALA A 54 3.90 -5.34 4.10
CA ALA A 54 3.97 -6.52 4.96
C ALA A 54 4.83 -6.28 6.22
N LYS A 55 6.00 -5.64 6.06
CA LYS A 55 6.87 -5.24 7.19
C LYS A 55 6.15 -4.26 8.13
N TYR A 56 5.46 -3.26 7.57
CA TYR A 56 4.74 -2.27 8.35
C TYR A 56 3.57 -2.88 9.11
N LEU A 57 2.77 -3.72 8.47
CA LEU A 57 1.66 -4.44 9.10
C LEU A 57 2.16 -5.36 10.23
N LYS A 58 3.23 -6.11 10.00
CA LYS A 58 3.88 -6.94 11.04
C LYS A 58 4.35 -6.10 12.23
N HIS A 59 4.95 -4.93 11.97
CA HIS A 59 5.34 -3.99 13.01
C HIS A 59 4.14 -3.49 13.81
N LEU A 60 3.05 -3.09 13.15
CA LEU A 60 1.83 -2.62 13.80
C LEU A 60 1.16 -3.74 14.61
N HIS A 61 1.05 -4.94 14.05
CA HIS A 61 0.50 -6.10 14.73
C HIS A 61 1.25 -6.38 16.04
N LYS A 62 2.58 -6.43 16.01
CA LYS A 62 3.40 -6.56 17.22
C LYS A 62 3.15 -5.42 18.21
N ARG A 63 3.08 -4.17 17.70
CA ARG A 63 2.85 -2.98 18.53
C ARG A 63 1.50 -2.99 19.24
N PHE A 64 0.48 -3.58 18.64
CA PHE A 64 -0.86 -3.74 19.21
C PHE A 64 -1.11 -5.13 19.78
N LYS A 65 -0.04 -5.82 20.23
CA LYS A 65 -0.08 -7.09 20.96
C LYS A 65 -0.86 -8.20 20.24
N GLY A 66 -0.73 -8.29 18.94
CA GLY A 66 -1.39 -9.32 18.13
C GLY A 66 -2.82 -8.98 17.68
N ASN A 67 -3.32 -7.78 17.96
CA ASN A 67 -4.65 -7.38 17.52
C ASN A 67 -4.61 -6.80 16.11
N TRP A 68 -5.20 -7.52 15.14
CA TRP A 68 -5.21 -7.14 13.73
C TRP A 68 -6.10 -5.93 13.44
N GLU A 69 -7.25 -5.81 14.10
CA GLU A 69 -8.16 -4.67 13.90
C GLU A 69 -7.49 -3.36 14.31
N LEU A 70 -6.81 -3.35 15.46
CA LEU A 70 -6.05 -2.19 15.90
C LEU A 70 -4.83 -1.92 15.02
N ALA A 71 -4.19 -2.95 14.47
CA ALA A 71 -3.09 -2.80 13.54
C ALA A 71 -3.56 -2.18 12.20
N MET A 72 -4.67 -2.66 11.64
CA MET A 72 -5.28 -2.10 10.44
C MET A 72 -5.77 -0.66 10.65
N ALA A 73 -6.42 -0.39 11.78
CA ALA A 73 -6.80 0.97 12.17
C ALA A 73 -5.59 1.91 12.25
N ALA A 74 -4.46 1.39 12.75
CA ALA A 74 -3.22 2.15 12.86
C ALA A 74 -2.50 2.30 11.51
N TYR A 75 -2.68 1.38 10.59
CA TYR A 75 -2.21 1.53 9.21
C TYR A 75 -2.87 2.75 8.55
N ASN A 76 -4.19 2.84 8.64
CA ASN A 76 -4.99 3.93 8.07
C ASN A 76 -4.75 5.28 8.77
N SER A 77 -4.87 5.35 10.10
CA SER A 77 -4.88 6.63 10.84
C SER A 77 -3.59 6.96 11.60
N GLY A 78 -2.60 6.09 11.49
CA GLY A 78 -1.36 6.17 12.25
C GLY A 78 -1.48 5.62 13.68
N SER A 79 -0.42 4.95 14.14
CA SER A 79 -0.37 4.31 15.47
C SER A 79 -0.58 5.29 16.63
N GLY A 80 -0.22 6.56 16.45
CA GLY A 80 -0.43 7.62 17.44
C GLY A 80 -1.90 7.88 17.73
N THR A 81 -2.74 7.92 16.70
CA THR A 81 -4.19 8.12 16.81
C THR A 81 -4.84 7.00 17.59
N VAL A 82 -4.57 5.74 17.21
CA VAL A 82 -5.12 4.57 17.89
C VAL A 82 -4.67 4.52 19.37
N ARG A 83 -3.40 4.77 19.63
CA ARG A 83 -2.89 4.81 21.03
C ARG A 83 -3.54 5.90 21.87
N ARG A 84 -3.81 7.08 21.31
CA ARG A 84 -4.55 8.15 22.00
C ARG A 84 -5.97 7.69 22.34
N ALA A 85 -6.66 7.06 21.41
CA ALA A 85 -8.00 6.52 21.62
C ALA A 85 -8.02 5.47 22.73
N ILE A 86 -7.08 4.51 22.70
CA ILE A 86 -6.92 3.50 23.75
C ILE A 86 -6.70 4.13 25.11
N ARG A 87 -5.78 5.11 25.23
CA ARG A 87 -5.53 5.79 26.52
C ARG A 87 -6.78 6.52 27.04
N LYS A 88 -7.54 7.16 26.14
CA LYS A 88 -8.80 7.85 26.52
C LYS A 88 -9.85 6.86 27.00
N ALA A 89 -10.01 5.72 26.31
CA ALA A 89 -10.94 4.66 26.70
C ALA A 89 -10.58 4.08 28.08
N LYS A 90 -9.29 3.75 28.30
CA LYS A 90 -8.81 3.25 29.60
C LYS A 90 -9.08 4.19 30.76
N ARG A 91 -8.84 5.51 30.57
CA ARG A 91 -9.12 6.52 31.63
C ARG A 91 -10.61 6.63 31.95
N ALA A 92 -11.46 6.30 30.97
CA ALA A 92 -12.91 6.33 31.12
C ALA A 92 -13.51 4.99 31.57
N GLY A 93 -12.69 3.99 31.92
CA GLY A 93 -13.14 2.63 32.27
C GLY A 93 -13.85 1.89 31.13
N LYS A 94 -13.57 2.23 29.87
CA LYS A 94 -14.21 1.65 28.68
C LYS A 94 -13.35 0.59 28.02
N PRO A 95 -13.95 -0.35 27.26
CA PRO A 95 -13.22 -1.32 26.47
C PRO A 95 -12.23 -0.64 25.50
N THR A 96 -11.15 -1.35 25.16
CA THR A 96 -10.07 -0.82 24.30
C THR A 96 -9.89 -1.58 23.01
N ASP A 97 -10.86 -2.44 22.65
CA ASP A 97 -10.94 -3.08 21.34
C ASP A 97 -11.31 -2.05 20.26
N TYR A 98 -11.04 -2.40 18.99
CA TYR A 98 -11.29 -1.51 17.86
C TYR A 98 -12.75 -1.00 17.81
N TRP A 99 -13.74 -1.88 18.08
CA TRP A 99 -15.15 -1.59 17.92
C TRP A 99 -15.69 -0.59 18.94
N SER A 100 -15.06 -0.57 20.11
CA SER A 100 -15.42 0.32 21.24
C SER A 100 -14.68 1.66 21.19
N LEU A 101 -13.61 1.78 20.40
CA LEU A 101 -12.79 3.00 20.34
C LEU A 101 -13.46 4.13 19.56
N LYS A 102 -13.33 5.36 20.06
CA LYS A 102 -13.68 6.58 19.32
C LYS A 102 -12.55 6.93 18.35
N LEU A 103 -12.59 6.36 17.16
CA LEU A 103 -11.65 6.61 16.05
C LEU A 103 -12.25 7.58 15.03
N PRO A 104 -11.44 8.19 14.13
CA PRO A 104 -11.92 8.98 13.00
C PRO A 104 -12.93 8.19 12.15
N ARG A 105 -13.86 8.91 11.50
CA ARG A 105 -14.94 8.28 10.70
C ARG A 105 -14.39 7.31 9.65
N GLU A 106 -13.36 7.75 8.91
CA GLU A 106 -12.69 6.92 7.90
C GLU A 106 -12.14 5.64 8.53
N THR A 107 -11.38 5.77 9.62
CA THR A 107 -10.76 4.62 10.31
C THR A 107 -11.80 3.63 10.83
N ARG A 108 -12.98 4.11 11.29
CA ARG A 108 -14.08 3.24 11.72
C ARG A 108 -14.71 2.44 10.58
N GLY A 109 -14.64 2.94 9.35
CA GLY A 109 -15.09 2.23 8.15
C GLY A 109 -14.03 1.31 7.55
N TYR A 110 -12.75 1.53 7.87
CA TYR A 110 -11.63 0.87 7.22
C TYR A 110 -11.58 -0.65 7.48
N VAL A 111 -11.69 -1.07 8.73
CA VAL A 111 -11.65 -2.49 9.09
C VAL A 111 -12.90 -3.24 8.60
N PRO A 112 -14.12 -2.72 8.75
CA PRO A 112 -15.30 -3.31 8.08
C PRO A 112 -15.14 -3.45 6.57
N ALA A 113 -14.61 -2.44 5.88
CA ALA A 113 -14.35 -2.51 4.44
C ALA A 113 -13.33 -3.60 4.09
N PHE A 114 -12.27 -3.75 4.89
CA PHE A 114 -11.33 -4.85 4.73
C PHE A 114 -12.01 -6.22 4.87
N TYR A 115 -12.84 -6.42 5.89
CA TYR A 115 -13.53 -7.70 6.07
C TYR A 115 -14.54 -7.97 4.95
N ALA A 116 -15.26 -6.95 4.49
CA ALA A 116 -16.17 -7.10 3.35
C ALA A 116 -15.42 -7.56 2.10
N VAL A 117 -14.34 -6.88 1.74
CA VAL A 117 -13.49 -7.25 0.61
C VAL A 117 -12.91 -8.65 0.79
N ALA A 118 -12.36 -8.97 1.97
CA ALA A 118 -11.80 -10.30 2.25
C ALA A 118 -12.85 -11.42 2.14
N THR A 119 -14.09 -11.13 2.52
CA THR A 119 -15.22 -12.07 2.39
C THR A 119 -15.59 -12.31 0.94
N ILE A 120 -15.67 -11.25 0.13
CA ILE A 120 -15.94 -11.34 -1.31
C ILE A 120 -14.83 -12.14 -2.02
N PHE A 121 -13.57 -11.85 -1.73
CA PHE A 121 -12.43 -12.54 -2.36
C PHE A 121 -12.29 -14.01 -1.99
N LYS A 122 -12.93 -14.48 -0.92
CA LYS A 122 -12.98 -15.90 -0.57
C LYS A 122 -13.90 -16.72 -1.47
N ASP A 123 -14.90 -16.08 -2.05
CA ASP A 123 -15.91 -16.75 -2.86
C ASP A 123 -16.50 -15.74 -3.85
N LEU A 124 -15.74 -15.44 -4.90
CA LEU A 124 -16.08 -14.44 -5.91
C LEU A 124 -17.39 -14.78 -6.61
N GLU A 125 -17.59 -16.04 -6.97
CA GLU A 125 -18.78 -16.50 -7.71
C GLU A 125 -20.05 -16.28 -6.93
N LYS A 126 -20.04 -16.55 -5.61
CA LYS A 126 -21.18 -16.30 -4.71
C LYS A 126 -21.63 -14.82 -4.73
N TYR A 127 -20.71 -13.90 -4.99
CA TYR A 127 -21.00 -12.45 -5.03
C TYR A 127 -21.15 -11.92 -6.46
N GLY A 128 -21.29 -12.81 -7.46
CA GLY A 128 -21.53 -12.43 -8.85
C GLY A 128 -20.31 -11.91 -9.61
N PHE A 129 -19.11 -12.20 -9.13
CA PHE A 129 -17.86 -11.89 -9.83
C PHE A 129 -17.36 -13.09 -10.60
N GLU A 130 -16.79 -12.86 -11.77
CA GLU A 130 -16.06 -13.90 -12.49
C GLU A 130 -14.81 -14.34 -11.73
N PRO A 131 -14.41 -15.62 -11.87
CA PRO A 131 -13.13 -16.08 -11.34
C PRO A 131 -11.98 -15.20 -11.84
N LEU A 132 -11.00 -14.94 -10.97
CA LEU A 132 -9.82 -14.21 -11.39
C LEU A 132 -9.13 -14.95 -12.53
N PRO A 133 -8.75 -14.26 -13.63
CA PRO A 133 -7.99 -14.90 -14.70
C PRO A 133 -6.70 -15.49 -14.10
N GLN A 134 -6.28 -16.63 -14.64
CA GLN A 134 -4.98 -17.20 -14.28
C GLN A 134 -3.92 -16.10 -14.42
N LEU A 135 -3.05 -15.98 -13.41
CA LEU A 135 -1.92 -15.06 -13.47
C LEU A 135 -1.14 -15.38 -14.74
N MET A 136 -1.17 -14.45 -15.68
CA MET A 136 -0.26 -14.54 -16.82
C MET A 136 1.16 -14.40 -16.28
N ASP A 137 2.02 -15.33 -16.58
CA ASP A 137 3.44 -15.19 -16.32
C ASP A 137 3.92 -13.90 -16.97
N LEU A 138 4.35 -12.96 -16.14
CA LEU A 138 4.95 -11.73 -16.67
C LEU A 138 6.17 -12.12 -17.49
N PRO A 139 6.36 -11.56 -18.68
CA PRO A 139 7.53 -11.84 -19.47
C PRO A 139 8.82 -11.59 -18.67
N PRO A 140 9.88 -12.38 -18.90
CA PRO A 140 11.10 -12.30 -18.12
C PRO A 140 11.69 -10.88 -18.18
N LYS A 141 11.96 -10.29 -17.03
CA LYS A 141 12.58 -8.98 -16.91
C LYS A 141 14.10 -9.13 -17.06
N ARG A 142 14.71 -8.31 -17.91
CA ARG A 142 16.17 -8.17 -17.99
C ARG A 142 16.58 -6.80 -17.46
N ALA A 143 17.48 -6.78 -16.49
CA ALA A 143 18.06 -5.54 -15.99
C ALA A 143 19.12 -5.03 -16.99
N VAL A 144 19.03 -3.74 -17.31
CA VAL A 144 20.02 -3.03 -18.14
C VAL A 144 20.60 -1.91 -17.29
N VAL A 145 21.93 -1.85 -17.23
CA VAL A 145 22.66 -0.76 -16.55
C VAL A 145 22.91 0.34 -17.57
N VAL A 146 22.48 1.55 -17.25
CA VAL A 146 22.71 2.74 -18.07
C VAL A 146 23.49 3.78 -17.26
N ALA A 147 24.26 4.63 -17.95
CA ALA A 147 24.94 5.75 -17.32
C ALA A 147 23.93 6.74 -16.70
N GLY A 148 24.31 7.42 -15.62
CA GLY A 148 23.48 8.44 -15.01
C GLY A 148 23.23 9.60 -15.98
N GLY A 149 21.98 10.15 -15.93
CA GLY A 149 21.59 11.31 -16.75
C GLY A 149 21.16 10.98 -18.19
N VAL A 150 21.10 9.70 -18.58
CA VAL A 150 20.60 9.31 -19.92
C VAL A 150 19.07 9.47 -19.95
N PRO A 151 18.52 10.27 -20.89
CA PRO A 151 17.06 10.43 -21.01
C PRO A 151 16.37 9.13 -21.39
N LEU A 152 15.18 8.88 -20.83
CA LEU A 152 14.40 7.68 -21.11
C LEU A 152 14.13 7.47 -22.60
N LYS A 153 13.92 8.57 -23.34
CA LYS A 153 13.76 8.53 -24.81
C LYS A 153 14.94 7.89 -25.50
N GLN A 154 16.16 8.27 -25.13
CA GLN A 154 17.39 7.71 -25.69
C GLN A 154 17.55 6.23 -25.36
N ILE A 155 17.20 5.83 -24.11
CA ILE A 155 17.18 4.42 -23.71
C ILE A 155 16.16 3.65 -24.58
N SER A 156 14.98 4.21 -24.79
CA SER A 156 13.94 3.64 -25.63
C SER A 156 14.42 3.41 -27.07
N GLU A 157 15.08 4.38 -27.67
CA GLU A 157 15.61 4.30 -29.03
C GLU A 157 16.68 3.20 -29.17
N VAL A 158 17.62 3.13 -28.22
CA VAL A 158 18.70 2.13 -28.22
C VAL A 158 18.18 0.72 -28.03
N LEU A 159 17.25 0.55 -27.08
CA LEU A 159 16.68 -0.77 -26.77
C LEU A 159 15.58 -1.19 -27.77
N LYS A 160 15.10 -0.31 -28.63
CA LYS A 160 13.93 -0.50 -29.52
C LYS A 160 12.70 -0.93 -28.73
N ILE A 161 12.51 -0.39 -27.53
CA ILE A 161 11.37 -0.64 -26.64
C ILE A 161 10.73 0.73 -26.39
N ASP A 162 9.41 0.82 -26.54
CA ASP A 162 8.74 2.10 -26.31
C ASP A 162 8.85 2.56 -24.85
N SER A 163 8.86 3.88 -24.65
CA SER A 163 9.07 4.48 -23.32
C SER A 163 7.95 4.12 -22.33
N GLN A 164 6.75 3.80 -22.81
CA GLN A 164 5.62 3.43 -21.97
C GLN A 164 5.83 2.03 -21.41
N THR A 165 6.30 1.10 -22.23
CA THR A 165 6.69 -0.25 -21.79
C THR A 165 7.84 -0.17 -20.77
N ILE A 166 8.88 0.66 -21.01
CA ILE A 166 9.95 0.84 -20.03
C ILE A 166 9.41 1.36 -18.70
N ARG A 167 8.49 2.33 -18.70
CA ARG A 167 7.85 2.84 -17.49
C ARG A 167 7.03 1.78 -16.76
N LEU A 168 6.29 0.95 -17.51
CA LEU A 168 5.49 -0.15 -16.94
C LEU A 168 6.36 -1.10 -16.10
N TYR A 169 7.56 -1.41 -16.61
CA TYR A 169 8.52 -2.26 -15.89
C TYR A 169 9.37 -1.53 -14.85
N ASN A 170 9.29 -0.21 -14.80
CA ASN A 170 10.04 0.64 -13.86
C ASN A 170 9.10 1.68 -13.22
N PRO A 171 8.06 1.26 -12.49
CA PRO A 171 7.00 2.15 -11.99
C PRO A 171 7.50 3.17 -10.97
N SER A 172 8.67 2.96 -10.39
CA SER A 172 9.32 3.94 -9.51
C SER A 172 9.93 5.15 -10.23
N ILE A 173 10.09 5.12 -11.55
CA ILE A 173 10.61 6.27 -12.34
C ILE A 173 9.49 7.27 -12.58
N ARG A 174 9.68 8.54 -12.14
CA ARG A 174 8.65 9.60 -12.07
C ARG A 174 9.01 10.86 -12.88
N LEU A 175 9.63 10.71 -14.04
CA LEU A 175 9.97 11.80 -14.97
C LEU A 175 8.96 11.90 -16.10
#